data_44a51a78fe9c09f3270fb8ed2ec933f3
#
_entry.id   44a51a78fe9c09f3270fb8ed2ec933f3
#
_cell.length_a   1.000
_cell.length_b   1.000
_cell.length_c   1.000
_cell.angle_alpha   90.00
_cell.angle_beta   90.00
_cell.angle_gamma   90.00
#
_symmetry.space_group_name_H-M   'P 1'
#
loop_
_entity.id
_entity.type
_entity.pdbx_description
1 polymer ?
#
loop_
_entity_poly.entity_id
_entity_poly.type
_entity_poly.pdbx_seq_one_letter_code
_entity_poly.pdbx_strand_id
1 'polypeptide(L)' 'DITNILANELPNISIGQSLVDSLVDSQIAKSKGEAKRLIANGSVSVNGVKVTEDITIDNISIIKKGKNSFVLAK' A
#
# COMPACT_ATOMS: atom_id res chain seq x y z
N ASP A 1 -20.87 1.23 -15.04
CA ASP A 1 -20.45 -0.13 -15.31
C ASP A 1 -19.83 -0.76 -14.09
N ILE A 2 -20.42 -1.88 -13.66
CA ILE A 2 -19.99 -2.57 -12.44
C ILE A 2 -18.55 -3.07 -12.57
N THR A 3 -18.17 -3.54 -13.73
CA THR A 3 -16.82 -4.03 -13.96
C THR A 3 -15.79 -2.92 -13.75
N ASN A 4 -16.09 -1.72 -14.23
CA ASN A 4 -15.21 -0.60 -14.02
C ASN A 4 -15.11 -0.21 -12.56
N ILE A 5 -16.23 -0.26 -11.87
CA ILE A 5 -16.26 0.06 -10.44
C ILE A 5 -15.39 -0.92 -9.67
N LEU A 6 -15.53 -2.21 -9.96
CA LEU A 6 -14.71 -3.23 -9.28
C LEU A 6 -13.23 -3.10 -9.64
N ALA A 7 -12.93 -2.79 -10.89
CA ALA A 7 -11.54 -2.61 -11.32
C ALA A 7 -10.89 -1.40 -10.66
N ASN A 8 -11.70 -0.39 -10.35
CA ASN A 8 -11.19 0.85 -9.75
C ASN A 8 -11.26 0.86 -8.23
N GLU A 9 -11.84 -0.17 -7.65
CA GLU A 9 -12.01 -0.24 -6.21
C GLU A 9 -10.68 -0.34 -5.48
N LEU A 10 -9.73 -1.07 -6.07
CA LEU A 10 -8.39 -1.19 -5.51
C LEU A 10 -7.42 -0.39 -6.36
N PRO A 11 -6.87 0.70 -5.81
CA PRO A 11 -5.86 1.42 -6.56
C PRO A 11 -4.66 0.54 -6.84
N ASN A 12 -4.12 0.68 -8.03
CA ASN A 12 -2.94 -0.05 -8.46
C ASN A 12 -1.74 0.85 -8.38
N ILE A 13 -0.63 0.29 -7.91
CA ILE A 13 0.65 0.99 -7.89
C ILE A 13 1.69 0.11 -8.58
N SER A 14 2.73 0.73 -9.08
CA SER A 14 3.80 0.01 -9.74
C SER A 14 4.68 -0.69 -8.71
N ILE A 15 5.15 -1.88 -9.05
CA ILE A 15 6.18 -2.55 -8.24
C ILE A 15 7.53 -1.92 -8.57
N GLY A 16 8.53 -2.19 -7.73
CA GLY A 16 9.86 -1.65 -7.91
C GLY A 16 10.12 -0.40 -7.10
N GLN A 17 9.17 0.03 -6.30
CA GLN A 17 9.34 1.19 -5.43
C GLN A 17 9.24 0.75 -3.96
N SER A 18 9.67 1.64 -3.07
CA SER A 18 9.62 1.33 -1.65
C SER A 18 8.19 1.34 -1.13
N LEU A 19 7.98 0.71 0.02
CA LEU A 19 6.66 0.72 0.67
C LEU A 19 6.22 2.14 0.97
N VAL A 20 7.14 3.02 1.40
CA VAL A 20 6.84 4.42 1.65
C VAL A 20 6.31 5.08 0.38
N ASP A 21 7.02 4.91 -0.73
CA ASP A 21 6.59 5.49 -2.00
C ASP A 21 5.26 4.89 -2.46
N SER A 22 5.06 3.60 -2.23
CA SER A 22 3.82 2.94 -2.59
C SER A 22 2.63 3.52 -1.82
N LEU A 23 2.80 3.78 -0.54
CA LEU A 23 1.74 4.37 0.28
C LEU A 23 1.41 5.79 -0.18
N VAL A 24 2.42 6.56 -0.53
CA VAL A 24 2.20 7.92 -1.02
C VAL A 24 1.53 7.90 -2.39
N ASP A 25 2.00 7.02 -3.27
CA ASP A 25 1.48 6.92 -4.63
C ASP A 25 0.01 6.49 -4.63
N SER A 26 -0.36 5.61 -3.71
CA SER A 26 -1.74 5.14 -3.58
C SER A 26 -2.63 6.09 -2.79
N GLN A 27 -2.05 7.17 -2.27
CA GLN A 27 -2.76 8.16 -1.45
C GLN A 27 -3.23 7.63 -0.09
N ILE A 28 -2.76 6.48 0.32
CA ILE A 28 -2.97 6.00 1.68
C ILE A 28 -2.28 6.92 2.66
N ALA A 29 -1.09 7.39 2.30
CA ALA A 29 -0.37 8.38 3.07
C ALA A 29 -0.27 9.66 2.25
N LYS A 30 -0.35 10.80 2.91
CA LYS A 30 -0.30 12.10 2.24
C LYS A 30 1.14 12.53 1.96
N SER A 31 2.09 11.97 2.70
CA SER A 31 3.49 12.33 2.56
C SER A 31 4.34 11.14 2.96
N LYS A 32 5.61 11.21 2.61
CA LYS A 32 6.55 10.15 2.98
C LYS A 32 6.71 10.04 4.49
N GLY A 33 6.67 11.18 5.19
CA GLY A 33 6.75 11.17 6.64
C GLY A 33 5.57 10.45 7.28
N GLU A 34 4.37 10.68 6.75
CA GLU A 34 3.18 9.98 7.22
C GLU A 34 3.28 8.49 6.92
N ALA A 35 3.74 8.14 5.72
CA ALA A 35 3.91 6.73 5.35
C ALA A 35 4.86 6.02 6.30
N LYS A 36 5.98 6.64 6.62
CA LYS A 36 6.94 6.06 7.58
C LYS A 36 6.31 5.87 8.95
N ARG A 37 5.52 6.82 9.37
CA ARG A 37 4.83 6.74 10.66
C ARG A 37 3.84 5.58 10.69
N LEU A 38 3.07 5.41 9.64
CA LEU A 38 2.11 4.32 9.53
C LEU A 38 2.82 2.97 9.59
N ILE A 39 3.93 2.85 8.89
CA ILE A 39 4.72 1.63 8.89
C ILE A 39 5.27 1.36 10.28
N ALA A 40 5.86 2.36 10.91
CA ALA A 40 6.46 2.20 12.23
C ALA A 40 5.42 1.83 13.29
N ASN A 41 4.19 2.27 13.14
CA ASN A 41 3.11 1.94 14.06
C ASN A 41 2.53 0.54 13.83
N GLY A 42 2.99 -0.15 12.80
CA GLY A 42 2.45 -1.46 12.46
C GLY A 42 1.07 -1.39 11.85
N SER A 43 0.72 -0.25 11.27
CA SER A 43 -0.59 -0.08 10.63
C SER A 43 -0.63 -0.64 9.22
N VAL A 44 0.52 -1.01 8.67
CA VAL A 44 0.64 -1.47 7.30
C VAL A 44 1.05 -2.92 7.28
N SER A 45 0.37 -3.70 6.45
CA SER A 45 0.71 -5.10 6.23
C SER A 45 0.91 -5.33 4.73
N VAL A 46 1.80 -6.25 4.40
CA VAL A 46 2.05 -6.64 3.02
C VAL A 46 1.81 -8.14 2.93
N ASN A 47 0.89 -8.53 2.05
CA ASN A 47 0.50 -9.93 1.88
C ASN A 47 0.07 -10.59 3.20
N GLY A 48 -0.55 -9.80 4.07
CA GLY A 48 -1.04 -10.30 5.35
C GLY A 48 -0.01 -10.32 6.47
N VAL A 49 1.20 -9.86 6.21
CA VAL A 49 2.27 -9.81 7.20
C VAL A 49 2.48 -8.36 7.64
N LYS A 50 2.42 -8.12 8.94
CA LYS A 50 2.65 -6.77 9.47
C LYS A 50 4.09 -6.35 9.20
N VAL A 51 4.24 -5.14 8.68
CA VAL A 51 5.55 -4.56 8.35
C VAL A 51 5.77 -3.35 9.23
N THR A 52 6.93 -3.25 9.84
CA THR A 52 7.30 -2.11 10.68
C THR A 52 8.50 -1.35 10.14
N GLU A 53 8.99 -1.76 8.97
CA GLU A 53 10.13 -1.12 8.32
C GLU A 53 9.79 -0.85 6.87
N ASP A 54 10.44 0.15 6.29
CA ASP A 54 10.31 0.41 4.86
C ASP A 54 11.00 -0.71 4.09
N ILE A 55 10.26 -1.31 3.18
CA ILE A 55 10.78 -2.38 2.33
C ILE A 55 10.52 -2.03 0.87
N THR A 56 11.24 -2.69 -0.01
CA THR A 56 11.01 -2.53 -1.45
C THR A 56 9.96 -3.53 -1.90
N ILE A 57 8.98 -3.03 -2.63
CA ILE A 57 7.92 -3.87 -3.20
C ILE A 57 8.33 -4.22 -4.62
N ASP A 58 8.88 -5.40 -4.80
CA ASP A 58 9.40 -5.82 -6.11
C ASP A 58 8.63 -6.99 -6.72
N ASN A 59 7.57 -7.43 -6.08
CA ASN A 59 6.69 -8.49 -6.58
C ASN A 59 5.24 -8.07 -6.40
N ILE A 60 4.35 -8.77 -7.08
CA ILE A 60 2.92 -8.54 -6.90
C ILE A 60 2.60 -8.75 -5.42
N SER A 61 2.01 -7.74 -4.80
CA SER A 61 1.74 -7.75 -3.37
C SER A 61 0.46 -6.98 -3.08
N ILE A 62 -0.20 -7.37 -1.99
CA ILE A 62 -1.35 -6.64 -1.49
C ILE A 62 -0.91 -5.89 -0.24
N ILE A 63 -1.01 -4.57 -0.29
CA ILE A 63 -0.66 -3.71 0.82
C ILE A 63 -1.94 -3.32 1.52
N LYS A 64 -1.98 -3.54 2.82
CA LYS A 64 -3.16 -3.24 3.63
C LYS A 64 -2.79 -2.21 4.68
N LYS A 65 -3.62 -1.19 4.82
CA LYS A 65 -3.47 -0.20 5.89
C LYS A 65 -4.74 -0.24 6.74
N GLY A 66 -4.57 -0.54 8.02
CA GLY A 66 -5.72 -0.67 8.91
C GLY A 66 -6.59 -1.85 8.55
N LYS A 67 -7.90 -1.69 8.67
CA LYS A 67 -8.83 -2.79 8.44
C LYS A 67 -9.51 -2.74 7.07
N ASN A 68 -9.56 -1.56 6.46
CA ASN A 68 -10.39 -1.37 5.29
C ASN A 68 -9.68 -0.83 4.06
N SER A 69 -8.41 -0.51 4.18
CA SER A 69 -7.67 0.08 3.06
C SER A 69 -6.73 -0.94 2.45
N PHE A 70 -6.89 -1.17 1.16
CA PHE A 70 -6.08 -2.12 0.42
C PHE A 70 -5.53 -1.46 -0.83
N VAL A 71 -4.33 -1.84 -1.21
CA VAL A 71 -3.70 -1.40 -2.45
C VAL A 71 -3.04 -2.60 -3.08
N LEU A 72 -3.20 -2.74 -4.39
CA LEU A 72 -2.56 -3.81 -5.14
C LEU A 72 -1.32 -3.26 -5.82
N ALA A 73 -0.17 -3.84 -5.52
CA ALA A 73 1.10 -3.53 -6.17
C ALA A 73 1.37 -4.60 -7.23
N LYS A 74 1.51 -4.16 -8.47
CA LYS A 74 1.83 -5.09 -9.54
C LYS A 74 2.50 -4.44 -10.74
#